data_add034da3802db82ba21e34426858577
#
_entry.id   add034da3802db82ba21e34426858577
#
_cell.length_a   1.000
_cell.length_b   1.000
_cell.length_c   1.000
_cell.angle_alpha   90.00
_cell.angle_beta   90.00
_cell.angle_gamma   90.00
#
_symmetry.space_group_name_H-M   'P 1'
#
loop_
_entity.id
_entity.type
_entity.pdbx_description
1 polymer ?
#
loop_
_entity_poly.entity_id
_entity_poly.type
_entity_poly.pdbx_seq_one_letter_code
_entity_poly.pdbx_strand_id
1 'polypeptide(L)'
;MKSIFLWIENYLNKARRIFVAVITTLVLLVLTFSILGGVAGSFAGDDEVDTKNKILYLEMSGVIVDQPQSGPSDPVSIILAGDTQPNVYAIRDVLKVLDAVADDTNLKAVYLDVDNLSMGGQVFSLAIADAIKNIVDNDIRVISYTNGLLTSDYLVASQATELYLNTSSYYGIETSGFSRKREYMQDFYNNIKLDYEIFSAGDFKSGPEPYTRMNMSENDKIAWNAFANPLWNTYKQKMESGRDLEAGTIQSYGDNFDILAKDEKGDMNKVALNLGLVDGLMKHEEIRDYMIAEFGSEDADKDKWPEGVSYAEYLSTLDASFDEDAEDIIAIINVEGVIMTGQESQGTAGSDSIVEKIYKAKNDKNVKVLILRVNSGGGDVYASELILNALDDFKSTGRKVYTSMGNVAASGGVWITTNSSEIWAEPNTVTGSIGVYSIVPTLGRALDWAGINVDGVSSTKMGEWEPTEPMPDYMKDLYQANVDGIYENFVSVVANNRDMEYEDVLKIAGGRIWAGDKAQELGLVDKLGTLNDVIAHVAETHALDNYKIKYYKRDLEPWEVFFEISKNVNIKLPFSSSRQL
;
A
#
# COMPACT_ATOMS: atom_id res chain seq x y z
N MET A 1 -23.77 56.30 -12.70
CA MET A 1 -23.58 55.08 -11.89
C MET A 1 -24.62 53.97 -12.19
N LYS A 2 -25.93 54.23 -12.20
CA LYS A 2 -26.94 53.18 -12.54
C LYS A 2 -26.76 52.53 -13.91
N SER A 3 -26.34 53.26 -14.95
CA SER A 3 -26.16 52.70 -16.29
C SER A 3 -24.94 51.78 -16.42
N ILE A 4 -23.87 52.04 -15.67
CA ILE A 4 -22.68 51.21 -15.62
C ILE A 4 -22.98 49.89 -14.88
N PHE A 5 -23.77 49.96 -13.81
CA PHE A 5 -24.17 48.77 -13.04
C PHE A 5 -25.06 47.82 -13.89
N LEU A 6 -26.01 48.34 -14.62
CA LEU A 6 -26.85 47.57 -15.56
C LEU A 6 -26.07 46.99 -16.72
N TRP A 7 -25.02 47.65 -17.19
CA TRP A 7 -24.15 47.16 -18.24
C TRP A 7 -23.26 45.99 -17.72
N ILE A 8 -22.69 46.11 -16.51
CA ILE A 8 -21.93 45.05 -15.86
C ILE A 8 -22.81 43.83 -15.59
N GLU A 9 -24.02 44.02 -15.07
CA GLU A 9 -24.97 42.95 -14.81
C GLU A 9 -25.36 42.19 -16.08
N ASN A 10 -25.64 42.92 -17.17
CA ASN A 10 -25.92 42.30 -18.47
C ASN A 10 -24.72 41.54 -19.04
N TYR A 11 -23.51 42.06 -18.84
CA TYR A 11 -22.28 41.39 -19.29
C TYR A 11 -22.03 40.10 -18.50
N LEU A 12 -22.16 40.14 -17.19
CA LEU A 12 -22.03 38.96 -16.31
C LEU A 12 -23.10 37.90 -16.60
N ASN A 13 -24.35 38.33 -16.83
CA ASN A 13 -25.42 37.39 -17.21
C ASN A 13 -25.17 36.75 -18.59
N LYS A 14 -24.60 37.46 -19.54
CA LYS A 14 -24.23 36.94 -20.87
C LYS A 14 -23.07 35.99 -20.76
N ALA A 15 -22.04 36.32 -19.99
CA ALA A 15 -20.89 35.45 -19.71
C ALA A 15 -21.34 34.16 -19.01
N ARG A 16 -22.22 34.24 -18.00
CA ARG A 16 -22.78 33.06 -17.31
C ARG A 16 -23.58 32.17 -18.24
N ARG A 17 -24.39 32.73 -19.17
CA ARG A 17 -25.15 31.95 -20.16
C ARG A 17 -24.23 31.24 -21.14
N ILE A 18 -23.18 31.91 -21.61
CA ILE A 18 -22.17 31.31 -22.50
C ILE A 18 -21.45 30.18 -21.77
N PHE A 19 -21.02 30.40 -20.52
CA PHE A 19 -20.35 29.42 -19.70
C PHE A 19 -21.22 28.17 -19.46
N VAL A 20 -22.49 28.36 -19.07
CA VAL A 20 -23.45 27.28 -18.89
C VAL A 20 -23.70 26.53 -20.20
N ALA A 21 -23.86 27.23 -21.33
CA ALA A 21 -24.05 26.61 -22.64
C ALA A 21 -22.84 25.78 -23.06
N VAL A 22 -21.61 26.27 -22.85
CA VAL A 22 -20.38 25.56 -23.15
C VAL A 22 -20.27 24.28 -22.30
N ILE A 23 -20.52 24.39 -20.98
CA ILE A 23 -20.50 23.20 -20.10
C ILE A 23 -21.58 22.20 -20.49
N THR A 24 -22.82 22.66 -20.76
CA THR A 24 -23.90 21.76 -21.18
C THR A 24 -23.58 21.06 -22.50
N THR A 25 -22.98 21.77 -23.46
CA THR A 25 -22.56 21.19 -24.74
C THR A 25 -21.44 20.18 -24.57
N LEU A 26 -20.46 20.47 -23.69
CA LEU A 26 -19.39 19.52 -23.34
C LEU A 26 -19.95 18.26 -22.67
N VAL A 27 -20.87 18.41 -21.72
CA VAL A 27 -21.52 17.28 -21.05
C VAL A 27 -22.32 16.42 -22.04
N LEU A 28 -23.09 17.07 -22.94
CA LEU A 28 -23.83 16.37 -23.97
C LEU A 28 -22.92 15.65 -24.99
N LEU A 29 -21.79 16.25 -25.38
CA LEU A 29 -20.80 15.61 -26.22
C LEU A 29 -20.19 14.39 -25.55
N VAL A 30 -19.80 14.50 -24.28
CA VAL A 30 -19.26 13.37 -23.50
C VAL A 30 -20.30 12.26 -23.37
N LEU A 31 -21.54 12.58 -23.03
CA LEU A 31 -22.64 11.59 -22.97
C LEU A 31 -22.87 10.91 -24.32
N THR A 32 -22.83 11.67 -25.43
CA THR A 32 -23.01 11.11 -26.78
C THR A 32 -21.85 10.18 -27.15
N PHE A 33 -20.61 10.57 -26.85
CA PHE A 33 -19.43 9.74 -27.08
C PHE A 33 -19.39 8.52 -26.16
N SER A 34 -19.84 8.63 -24.90
CA SER A 34 -19.95 7.49 -23.98
C SER A 34 -20.99 6.47 -24.47
N ILE A 35 -22.14 6.94 -24.97
CA ILE A 35 -23.18 6.07 -25.54
C ILE A 35 -22.67 5.41 -26.84
N LEU A 36 -22.03 6.17 -27.72
CA LEU A 36 -21.45 5.65 -28.97
C LEU A 36 -20.29 4.69 -28.71
N GLY A 37 -19.44 4.98 -27.72
CA GLY A 37 -18.33 4.11 -27.28
C GLY A 37 -18.86 2.83 -26.63
N GLY A 38 -19.87 2.92 -25.77
CA GLY A 38 -20.54 1.76 -25.16
C GLY A 38 -21.23 0.86 -26.20
N VAL A 39 -21.86 1.47 -27.21
CA VAL A 39 -22.46 0.73 -28.34
C VAL A 39 -21.37 0.12 -29.23
N ALA A 40 -20.26 0.82 -29.48
CA ALA A 40 -19.14 0.26 -30.26
C ALA A 40 -18.41 -0.85 -29.50
N GLY A 41 -18.28 -0.74 -28.17
CA GLY A 41 -17.72 -1.79 -27.30
C GLY A 41 -18.58 -3.04 -27.20
N SER A 42 -19.92 -2.90 -27.33
CA SER A 42 -20.83 -4.05 -27.36
C SER A 42 -20.90 -4.77 -28.72
N PHE A 43 -20.25 -4.23 -29.75
CA PHE A 43 -20.04 -4.87 -31.06
C PHE A 43 -18.60 -5.39 -31.25
N ALA A 44 -17.65 -5.06 -30.35
CA ALA A 44 -16.40 -5.80 -30.24
C ALA A 44 -16.81 -7.14 -29.59
N GLY A 45 -16.83 -8.21 -30.37
CA GLY A 45 -17.12 -9.54 -29.85
C GLY A 45 -16.18 -9.84 -28.69
N ASP A 46 -16.62 -10.59 -27.72
CA ASP A 46 -15.77 -11.29 -26.76
C ASP A 46 -14.92 -12.30 -27.56
N ASP A 47 -13.85 -11.83 -28.20
CA ASP A 47 -12.82 -12.73 -28.70
C ASP A 47 -12.16 -13.31 -27.44
N GLU A 48 -12.45 -14.57 -27.19
CA GLU A 48 -11.84 -15.35 -26.11
C GLU A 48 -10.33 -15.25 -26.25
N VAL A 49 -9.64 -14.69 -25.26
CA VAL A 49 -8.18 -14.52 -25.28
C VAL A 49 -7.54 -15.90 -25.32
N ASP A 50 -6.94 -16.26 -26.45
CA ASP A 50 -6.26 -17.54 -26.62
C ASP A 50 -4.88 -17.47 -25.99
N THR A 51 -4.62 -18.27 -24.95
CA THR A 51 -3.31 -18.39 -24.27
C THR A 51 -2.44 -19.51 -24.85
N LYS A 52 -2.99 -20.34 -25.74
CA LYS A 52 -2.32 -21.53 -26.22
C LYS A 52 -1.06 -21.24 -27.03
N ASN A 53 0.05 -21.82 -26.56
CA ASN A 53 1.39 -21.65 -27.14
C ASN A 53 1.90 -20.19 -27.14
N LYS A 54 1.39 -19.33 -26.27
CA LYS A 54 1.79 -17.93 -26.10
C LYS A 54 2.71 -17.73 -24.91
N ILE A 55 3.33 -16.57 -24.83
CA ILE A 55 4.10 -16.10 -23.69
C ILE A 55 3.21 -15.15 -22.89
N LEU A 56 3.21 -15.28 -21.58
CA LEU A 56 2.65 -14.24 -20.71
C LEU A 56 3.70 -13.16 -20.45
N TYR A 57 3.41 -11.92 -20.87
CA TYR A 57 4.23 -10.75 -20.59
C TYR A 57 3.76 -10.08 -19.29
N LEU A 58 4.51 -10.27 -18.23
CA LEU A 58 4.33 -9.57 -16.94
C LEU A 58 5.21 -8.31 -16.93
N GLU A 59 4.89 -7.36 -17.80
CA GLU A 59 5.55 -6.05 -17.90
C GLU A 59 4.71 -5.05 -17.11
N MET A 60 4.93 -4.99 -15.80
CA MET A 60 4.17 -4.14 -14.90
C MET A 60 5.01 -2.94 -14.47
N SER A 61 4.48 -1.75 -14.64
CA SER A 61 5.11 -0.51 -14.14
C SER A 61 4.12 0.27 -13.28
N GLY A 62 4.52 0.67 -12.08
CA GLY A 62 3.65 1.36 -11.14
C GLY A 62 3.80 0.87 -9.70
N VAL A 63 2.71 0.72 -8.97
CA VAL A 63 2.74 0.32 -7.56
C VAL A 63 1.71 -0.77 -7.26
N ILE A 64 2.11 -1.76 -6.45
CA ILE A 64 1.22 -2.78 -5.92
C ILE A 64 0.67 -2.31 -4.57
N VAL A 65 -0.64 -2.41 -4.40
CA VAL A 65 -1.39 -2.00 -3.19
C VAL A 65 -2.37 -3.10 -2.79
N ASP A 66 -2.89 -3.04 -1.57
CA ASP A 66 -3.98 -3.95 -1.16
C ASP A 66 -5.24 -3.75 -2.00
N GLN A 67 -5.67 -2.50 -2.12
CA GLN A 67 -6.79 -2.12 -2.97
C GLN A 67 -6.51 -0.76 -3.64
N PRO A 68 -6.65 -0.66 -4.97
CA PRO A 68 -6.61 0.63 -5.64
C PRO A 68 -7.64 1.58 -5.02
N GLN A 69 -7.16 2.67 -4.45
CA GLN A 69 -8.03 3.73 -3.94
C GLN A 69 -8.50 4.61 -5.10
N SER A 70 -9.68 5.18 -4.98
CA SER A 70 -10.14 6.22 -5.92
C SER A 70 -9.12 7.36 -5.92
N GLY A 71 -8.82 7.90 -7.10
CA GLY A 71 -7.82 8.97 -7.28
C GLY A 71 -8.13 10.24 -6.45
N PRO A 72 -7.40 11.35 -6.67
CA PRO A 72 -7.57 12.56 -5.90
C PRO A 72 -9.03 12.97 -5.80
N SER A 73 -9.46 13.33 -4.60
CA SER A 73 -10.86 13.66 -4.30
C SER A 73 -11.31 15.03 -4.81
N ASP A 74 -10.43 15.82 -5.41
CA ASP A 74 -10.78 17.14 -5.95
C ASP A 74 -10.44 17.28 -7.44
N PRO A 75 -11.34 17.95 -8.23
CA PRO A 75 -11.18 18.08 -9.67
C PRO A 75 -9.92 18.82 -10.11
N VAL A 76 -9.40 19.72 -9.27
CA VAL A 76 -8.21 20.51 -9.59
C VAL A 76 -6.95 19.64 -9.52
N SER A 77 -6.85 18.83 -8.48
CA SER A 77 -5.75 17.86 -8.32
C SER A 77 -5.73 16.83 -9.47
N ILE A 78 -6.89 16.34 -9.92
CA ILE A 78 -6.99 15.43 -11.06
C ILE A 78 -6.49 16.10 -12.36
N ILE A 79 -6.90 17.33 -12.62
CA ILE A 79 -6.48 18.09 -13.81
C ILE A 79 -4.98 18.40 -13.77
N LEU A 80 -4.44 18.72 -12.58
CA LEU A 80 -3.02 19.03 -12.41
C LEU A 80 -2.13 17.79 -12.47
N ALA A 81 -2.62 16.62 -12.04
CA ALA A 81 -1.87 15.37 -12.08
C ALA A 81 -1.68 14.86 -13.53
N GLY A 82 -2.62 15.15 -14.44
CA GLY A 82 -2.55 14.71 -15.85
C GLY A 82 -2.39 13.18 -15.98
N ASP A 83 -1.79 12.73 -17.09
CA ASP A 83 -1.49 11.31 -17.38
C ASP A 83 -0.25 10.77 -16.62
N THR A 84 0.24 11.49 -15.59
CA THR A 84 1.48 11.14 -14.89
C THR A 84 1.27 10.26 -13.66
N GLN A 85 0.04 9.81 -13.36
CA GLN A 85 -0.18 8.89 -12.24
C GLN A 85 0.35 7.50 -12.58
N PRO A 86 1.13 6.88 -11.69
CA PRO A 86 1.59 5.50 -11.90
C PRO A 86 0.39 4.55 -11.95
N ASN A 87 0.51 3.47 -12.71
CA ASN A 87 -0.47 2.40 -12.66
C ASN A 87 -0.53 1.82 -11.23
N VAL A 88 -1.70 1.38 -10.82
CA VAL A 88 -1.92 0.79 -9.50
C VAL A 88 -2.50 -0.60 -9.68
N TYR A 89 -1.82 -1.61 -9.12
CA TYR A 89 -2.21 -3.01 -9.20
C TYR A 89 -2.67 -3.50 -7.84
N ALA A 90 -3.82 -4.17 -7.78
CA ALA A 90 -4.22 -4.85 -6.56
C ALA A 90 -3.40 -6.13 -6.37
N ILE A 91 -2.79 -6.32 -5.21
CA ILE A 91 -2.00 -7.54 -4.93
C ILE A 91 -2.79 -8.82 -5.18
N ARG A 92 -4.08 -8.84 -4.85
CA ARG A 92 -4.96 -10.00 -5.08
C ARG A 92 -5.08 -10.38 -6.55
N ASP A 93 -5.15 -9.36 -7.45
CA ASP A 93 -5.31 -9.59 -8.89
C ASP A 93 -3.96 -10.07 -9.48
N VAL A 94 -2.84 -9.56 -8.94
CA VAL A 94 -1.50 -10.05 -9.30
C VAL A 94 -1.33 -11.50 -8.87
N LEU A 95 -1.63 -11.84 -7.63
CA LEU A 95 -1.52 -13.22 -7.14
C LEU A 95 -2.49 -14.15 -7.85
N LYS A 96 -3.73 -13.70 -8.16
CA LYS A 96 -4.69 -14.48 -8.94
C LYS A 96 -4.14 -14.88 -10.32
N VAL A 97 -3.47 -13.95 -11.00
CA VAL A 97 -2.81 -14.22 -12.29
C VAL A 97 -1.67 -15.22 -12.09
N LEU A 98 -0.79 -15.00 -11.12
CA LEU A 98 0.36 -15.88 -10.88
C LEU A 98 -0.04 -17.28 -10.48
N ASP A 99 -1.07 -17.43 -9.63
CA ASP A 99 -1.60 -18.73 -9.22
C ASP A 99 -2.22 -19.47 -10.42
N ALA A 100 -3.01 -18.78 -11.25
CA ALA A 100 -3.60 -19.37 -12.44
C ALA A 100 -2.54 -19.80 -13.47
N VAL A 101 -1.48 -19.01 -13.63
CA VAL A 101 -0.34 -19.31 -14.52
C VAL A 101 0.37 -20.59 -14.08
N ALA A 102 0.50 -20.84 -12.78
CA ALA A 102 1.18 -22.03 -12.27
C ALA A 102 0.50 -23.35 -12.71
N ASP A 103 -0.81 -23.30 -13.02
CA ASP A 103 -1.60 -24.44 -13.49
C ASP A 103 -1.86 -24.41 -15.01
N ASP A 104 -1.46 -23.35 -15.72
CA ASP A 104 -1.75 -23.18 -17.15
C ASP A 104 -0.69 -23.85 -18.04
N THR A 105 -0.93 -25.09 -18.38
CA THR A 105 -0.08 -25.87 -19.30
C THR A 105 -0.14 -25.43 -20.75
N ASN A 106 -0.97 -24.45 -21.11
CA ASN A 106 -1.05 -23.92 -22.47
C ASN A 106 0.03 -22.87 -22.74
N LEU A 107 0.49 -22.15 -21.71
CA LEU A 107 1.54 -21.14 -21.85
C LEU A 107 2.89 -21.80 -22.15
N LYS A 108 3.69 -21.17 -23.00
CA LYS A 108 5.07 -21.58 -23.29
C LYS A 108 6.05 -21.13 -22.21
N ALA A 109 5.89 -19.90 -21.74
CA ALA A 109 6.75 -19.25 -20.77
C ALA A 109 6.11 -17.98 -20.20
N VAL A 110 6.73 -17.46 -19.17
CA VAL A 110 6.44 -16.11 -18.61
C VAL A 110 7.67 -15.23 -18.85
N TYR A 111 7.45 -14.05 -19.42
CA TYR A 111 8.46 -12.98 -19.44
C TYR A 111 8.17 -12.00 -18.32
N LEU A 112 9.12 -11.82 -17.41
CA LEU A 112 8.97 -11.05 -16.18
C LEU A 112 9.85 -9.79 -16.24
N ASP A 113 9.23 -8.61 -16.29
CA ASP A 113 9.88 -7.31 -16.12
C ASP A 113 9.34 -6.60 -14.88
N VAL A 114 10.23 -6.29 -13.96
CA VAL A 114 9.93 -5.62 -12.68
C VAL A 114 10.64 -4.27 -12.52
N ASP A 115 11.27 -3.77 -13.57
CA ASP A 115 12.16 -2.59 -13.53
C ASP A 115 11.50 -1.33 -12.96
N ASN A 116 10.23 -1.12 -13.16
CA ASN A 116 9.52 0.09 -12.73
C ASN A 116 8.33 -0.24 -11.83
N LEU A 117 8.38 -1.37 -11.13
CA LEU A 117 7.32 -1.85 -10.28
C LEU A 117 7.70 -1.71 -8.80
N SER A 118 6.96 -0.89 -8.06
CA SER A 118 7.07 -0.90 -6.59
C SER A 118 6.24 -2.05 -6.03
N MET A 119 6.89 -2.96 -5.31
CA MET A 119 6.24 -4.16 -4.73
C MET A 119 5.26 -3.85 -3.58
N GLY A 120 5.15 -2.59 -3.14
CA GLY A 120 4.17 -2.16 -2.14
C GLY A 120 4.44 -2.61 -0.70
N GLY A 121 5.45 -3.41 -0.45
CA GLY A 121 5.88 -3.80 0.90
C GLY A 121 6.40 -5.23 1.01
N GLN A 122 6.89 -5.57 2.20
CA GLN A 122 7.62 -6.83 2.45
C GLN A 122 6.74 -8.07 2.31
N VAL A 123 5.50 -8.01 2.75
CA VAL A 123 4.56 -9.14 2.65
C VAL A 123 4.20 -9.41 1.19
N PHE A 124 3.95 -8.34 0.42
CA PHE A 124 3.60 -8.48 -1.00
C PHE A 124 4.78 -9.00 -1.83
N SER A 125 5.98 -8.48 -1.58
CA SER A 125 7.20 -8.95 -2.26
C SER A 125 7.43 -10.45 -2.04
N LEU A 126 7.25 -10.91 -0.80
CA LEU A 126 7.40 -12.31 -0.44
C LEU A 126 6.32 -13.18 -1.11
N ALA A 127 5.07 -12.74 -1.09
CA ALA A 127 3.97 -13.47 -1.72
C ALA A 127 4.16 -13.60 -3.24
N ILE A 128 4.60 -12.54 -3.91
CA ILE A 128 4.90 -12.57 -5.36
C ILE A 128 6.09 -13.49 -5.64
N ALA A 129 7.16 -13.41 -4.83
CA ALA A 129 8.32 -14.29 -4.97
C ALA A 129 7.92 -15.76 -4.82
N ASP A 130 7.06 -16.10 -3.85
CA ASP A 130 6.55 -17.45 -3.67
C ASP A 130 5.69 -17.90 -4.85
N ALA A 131 4.85 -17.04 -5.39
CA ALA A 131 4.04 -17.34 -6.56
C ALA A 131 4.88 -17.55 -7.84
N ILE A 132 5.91 -16.74 -8.07
CA ILE A 132 6.87 -16.96 -9.18
C ILE A 132 7.60 -18.29 -9.00
N LYS A 133 8.06 -18.60 -7.78
CA LYS A 133 8.70 -19.89 -7.48
C LYS A 133 7.75 -21.06 -7.76
N ASN A 134 6.47 -20.94 -7.39
CA ASN A 134 5.47 -21.96 -7.67
C ASN A 134 5.27 -22.20 -9.18
N ILE A 135 5.29 -21.15 -10.00
CA ILE A 135 5.23 -21.26 -11.47
C ILE A 135 6.44 -22.10 -11.97
N VAL A 136 7.64 -21.78 -11.48
CA VAL A 136 8.87 -22.51 -11.87
C VAL A 136 8.84 -23.95 -11.38
N ASP A 137 8.34 -24.23 -10.17
CA ASP A 137 8.22 -25.56 -9.61
C ASP A 137 7.19 -26.44 -10.35
N ASN A 138 6.27 -25.83 -11.10
CA ASN A 138 5.34 -26.51 -12.02
C ASN A 138 5.89 -26.61 -13.47
N ASP A 139 7.21 -26.54 -13.64
CA ASP A 139 7.91 -26.69 -14.92
C ASP A 139 7.58 -25.63 -15.98
N ILE A 140 7.04 -24.47 -15.59
CA ILE A 140 6.83 -23.31 -16.49
C ILE A 140 8.04 -22.40 -16.40
N ARG A 141 8.68 -22.15 -17.53
CA ARG A 141 9.86 -21.28 -17.59
C ARG A 141 9.48 -19.83 -17.33
N VAL A 142 10.17 -19.20 -16.40
CA VAL A 142 10.08 -17.75 -16.15
C VAL A 142 11.41 -17.12 -16.55
N ILE A 143 11.38 -16.19 -17.49
CA ILE A 143 12.56 -15.49 -18.01
C ILE A 143 12.42 -14.02 -17.58
N SER A 144 13.38 -13.55 -16.78
CA SER A 144 13.42 -12.15 -16.35
C SER A 144 14.57 -11.41 -17.03
N TYR A 145 14.28 -10.20 -17.51
CA TYR A 145 15.28 -9.30 -18.06
C TYR A 145 15.08 -7.90 -17.49
N THR A 146 16.16 -7.25 -17.06
CA THR A 146 16.08 -6.01 -16.28
C THR A 146 17.30 -5.11 -16.48
N ASN A 147 17.15 -3.81 -16.24
CA ASN A 147 18.22 -2.83 -16.25
C ASN A 147 18.97 -2.72 -14.93
N GLY A 148 18.40 -3.20 -13.84
CA GLY A 148 18.96 -3.23 -12.50
C GLY A 148 17.86 -3.43 -11.46
N LEU A 149 18.17 -4.03 -10.34
CA LEU A 149 17.20 -4.48 -9.36
C LEU A 149 17.49 -3.91 -7.97
N LEU A 150 16.46 -3.41 -7.31
CA LEU A 150 16.50 -3.13 -5.88
C LEU A 150 16.23 -4.40 -5.07
N THR A 151 16.42 -4.34 -3.77
CA THR A 151 16.29 -5.50 -2.85
C THR A 151 14.99 -6.30 -3.06
N SER A 152 13.83 -5.62 -3.12
CA SER A 152 12.52 -6.29 -3.28
C SER A 152 12.31 -6.85 -4.68
N ASP A 153 12.83 -6.15 -5.68
CA ASP A 153 12.71 -6.55 -7.09
C ASP A 153 13.60 -7.78 -7.35
N TYR A 154 14.81 -7.78 -6.78
CA TYR A 154 15.70 -8.94 -6.85
C TYR A 154 15.13 -10.15 -6.10
N LEU A 155 14.45 -9.96 -4.98
CA LEU A 155 13.77 -11.06 -4.29
C LEU A 155 12.81 -11.79 -5.24
N VAL A 156 12.03 -11.04 -6.01
CA VAL A 156 11.06 -11.61 -6.97
C VAL A 156 11.77 -12.19 -8.20
N ALA A 157 12.65 -11.42 -8.83
CA ALA A 157 13.35 -11.83 -10.05
C ALA A 157 14.30 -13.02 -9.82
N SER A 158 14.85 -13.17 -8.61
CA SER A 158 15.72 -14.29 -8.24
C SER A 158 15.02 -15.66 -8.24
N GLN A 159 13.68 -15.67 -8.23
CA GLN A 159 12.88 -16.90 -8.33
C GLN A 159 12.65 -17.35 -9.78
N ALA A 160 13.01 -16.53 -10.78
CA ALA A 160 12.87 -16.88 -12.18
C ALA A 160 13.81 -18.04 -12.58
N THR A 161 13.40 -18.80 -13.60
CA THR A 161 14.23 -19.85 -14.19
C THR A 161 15.53 -19.28 -14.75
N GLU A 162 15.42 -18.09 -15.37
CA GLU A 162 16.53 -17.39 -16.00
C GLU A 162 16.42 -15.88 -15.69
N LEU A 163 17.55 -15.28 -15.30
CA LEU A 163 17.63 -13.86 -14.97
C LEU A 163 18.79 -13.20 -15.70
N TYR A 164 18.50 -12.21 -16.54
CA TYR A 164 19.48 -11.50 -17.34
C TYR A 164 19.50 -10.01 -17.01
N LEU A 165 20.69 -9.40 -16.95
CA LEU A 165 20.87 -7.96 -16.82
C LEU A 165 21.26 -7.31 -18.15
N ASN A 166 20.76 -6.10 -18.36
CA ASN A 166 21.12 -5.28 -19.51
C ASN A 166 22.58 -4.82 -19.42
N THR A 167 23.40 -5.19 -20.42
CA THR A 167 24.82 -4.78 -20.49
C THR A 167 25.01 -3.27 -20.62
N SER A 168 24.00 -2.52 -21.02
CA SER A 168 24.07 -1.06 -21.20
C SER A 168 23.90 -0.31 -19.87
N SER A 169 23.41 -0.96 -18.82
CA SER A 169 23.39 -0.41 -17.46
C SER A 169 24.66 -0.84 -16.70
N TYR A 170 24.97 -0.17 -15.63
CA TYR A 170 26.10 -0.51 -14.73
C TYR A 170 25.61 -0.70 -13.30
N TYR A 171 24.29 -0.65 -13.08
CA TYR A 171 23.69 -0.59 -11.76
C TYR A 171 23.71 -1.92 -11.02
N GLY A 172 23.63 -3.03 -11.74
CA GLY A 172 23.62 -4.35 -11.13
C GLY A 172 22.40 -4.59 -10.25
N ILE A 173 22.69 -5.18 -9.09
CA ILE A 173 21.69 -5.51 -8.07
C ILE A 173 22.04 -4.75 -6.79
N GLU A 174 21.08 -4.01 -6.23
CA GLU A 174 21.21 -3.34 -4.96
C GLU A 174 20.53 -4.13 -3.84
N THR A 175 21.34 -4.79 -3.01
CA THR A 175 20.87 -5.52 -1.82
C THR A 175 21.15 -4.72 -0.55
N SER A 176 20.55 -3.54 -0.43
CA SER A 176 20.75 -2.63 0.72
C SER A 176 20.11 -3.14 2.02
N GLY A 177 19.33 -4.23 1.95
CA GLY A 177 18.62 -4.79 3.09
C GLY A 177 17.55 -3.84 3.64
N PHE A 178 17.22 -4.01 4.93
CA PHE A 178 16.27 -3.15 5.62
C PHE A 178 16.98 -2.14 6.50
N SER A 179 16.95 -0.88 6.11
CA SER A 179 17.55 0.22 6.86
C SER A 179 16.49 1.19 7.36
N ARG A 180 16.74 1.78 8.53
CA ARG A 180 15.92 2.86 9.07
C ARG A 180 16.80 4.06 9.36
N LYS A 181 16.77 5.03 8.47
CA LYS A 181 17.44 6.33 8.65
C LYS A 181 16.36 7.40 8.72
N ARG A 182 16.49 8.29 9.70
CA ARG A 182 15.55 9.38 9.96
C ARG A 182 16.37 10.65 10.23
N GLU A 183 15.86 11.78 9.78
CA GLU A 183 16.40 13.07 10.16
C GLU A 183 15.96 13.39 11.59
N TYR A 184 16.92 13.82 12.41
CA TYR A 184 16.70 14.27 13.78
C TYR A 184 16.92 15.77 13.82
N MET A 185 15.87 16.53 14.11
CA MET A 185 15.81 17.97 13.86
C MET A 185 15.89 18.82 15.13
N GLN A 186 16.30 18.26 16.27
CA GLN A 186 16.39 19.00 17.53
C GLN A 186 17.18 20.30 17.40
N ASP A 187 18.38 20.25 16.79
CA ASP A 187 19.21 21.44 16.61
C ASP A 187 18.60 22.45 15.64
N PHE A 188 17.96 21.98 14.57
CA PHE A 188 17.24 22.85 13.64
C PHE A 188 16.12 23.62 14.36
N TYR A 189 15.28 22.93 15.14
CA TYR A 189 14.21 23.56 15.91
C TYR A 189 14.76 24.54 16.96
N ASN A 190 15.85 24.19 17.63
CA ASN A 190 16.53 25.08 18.54
C ASN A 190 17.05 26.37 17.84
N ASN A 191 17.55 26.24 16.61
CA ASN A 191 18.03 27.38 15.84
C ASN A 191 16.91 28.35 15.45
N ILE A 192 15.75 27.83 15.04
CA ILE A 192 14.56 28.65 14.68
C ILE A 192 13.67 28.98 15.89
N LYS A 193 14.09 28.57 17.11
CA LYS A 193 13.39 28.82 18.37
C LYS A 193 11.98 28.22 18.44
N LEU A 194 11.72 27.16 17.67
CA LEU A 194 10.49 26.38 17.74
C LEU A 194 10.67 25.26 18.76
N ASP A 195 9.74 25.14 19.71
CA ASP A 195 9.77 24.08 20.72
C ASP A 195 8.70 23.04 20.42
N TYR A 196 8.99 21.80 20.77
CA TYR A 196 8.05 20.69 20.75
C TYR A 196 7.96 20.08 22.15
N GLU A 197 6.77 20.15 22.73
CA GLU A 197 6.45 19.42 23.95
C GLU A 197 5.95 18.02 23.57
N ILE A 198 6.60 16.99 24.10
CA ILE A 198 6.30 15.58 23.80
C ILE A 198 5.72 14.93 25.05
N PHE A 199 4.56 14.30 24.88
CA PHE A 199 3.92 13.47 25.87
C PHE A 199 3.82 12.07 25.30
N SER A 200 4.33 11.06 26.00
CA SER A 200 4.33 9.69 25.50
C SER A 200 4.14 8.68 26.61
N ALA A 201 3.47 7.58 26.28
CA ALA A 201 3.36 6.41 27.13
C ALA A 201 3.86 5.20 26.35
N GLY A 202 4.91 4.58 26.90
CA GLY A 202 5.62 3.44 26.32
C GLY A 202 7.05 3.74 25.89
N ASP A 203 8.01 2.95 26.41
CA ASP A 203 9.46 3.15 26.25
C ASP A 203 9.96 2.97 24.81
N PHE A 204 9.19 2.30 23.95
CA PHE A 204 9.51 2.01 22.55
C PHE A 204 8.73 2.89 21.57
N LYS A 205 7.91 3.84 22.05
CA LYS A 205 7.12 4.73 21.17
C LYS A 205 7.99 5.84 20.59
N SER A 206 8.79 5.52 19.62
CA SER A 206 9.84 6.36 19.03
C SER A 206 9.36 7.37 17.97
N GLY A 207 8.05 7.41 17.67
CA GLY A 207 7.47 8.34 16.69
C GLY A 207 7.92 9.80 16.86
N PRO A 208 7.91 10.37 18.08
CA PRO A 208 8.29 11.77 18.31
C PRO A 208 9.81 12.04 18.39
N GLU A 209 10.67 11.03 18.42
CA GLU A 209 12.12 11.23 18.56
C GLU A 209 12.76 12.22 17.58
N PRO A 210 12.36 12.28 16.29
CA PRO A 210 12.91 13.25 15.34
C PRO A 210 12.77 14.70 15.75
N TYR A 211 11.79 15.03 16.57
CA TYR A 211 11.54 16.41 17.00
C TYR A 211 12.42 16.86 18.19
N THR A 212 12.85 15.92 19.03
CA THR A 212 13.47 16.22 20.31
C THR A 212 14.84 15.58 20.52
N ARG A 213 15.32 14.80 19.55
CA ARG A 213 16.62 14.12 19.64
C ARG A 213 17.51 14.47 18.47
N MET A 214 18.80 14.14 18.62
CA MET A 214 19.83 14.26 17.60
C MET A 214 20.20 12.90 16.97
N ASN A 215 19.66 11.81 17.52
CA ASN A 215 19.94 10.44 17.07
C ASN A 215 18.84 9.47 17.52
N MET A 216 18.86 8.29 16.93
CA MET A 216 17.99 7.17 17.27
C MET A 216 18.27 6.66 18.70
N SER A 217 17.22 6.42 19.48
CA SER A 217 17.36 5.83 20.82
C SER A 217 17.77 4.35 20.77
N GLU A 218 18.29 3.83 21.88
CA GLU A 218 18.60 2.41 21.98
C GLU A 218 17.33 1.55 21.92
N ASN A 219 16.22 2.01 22.51
CA ASN A 219 14.95 1.31 22.45
C ASN A 219 14.41 1.22 21.01
N ASP A 220 14.50 2.30 20.23
CA ASP A 220 14.11 2.30 18.82
C ASP A 220 15.00 1.36 17.98
N LYS A 221 16.32 1.33 18.24
CA LYS A 221 17.24 0.37 17.60
C LYS A 221 16.89 -1.08 17.93
N ILE A 222 16.61 -1.38 19.21
CA ILE A 222 16.21 -2.72 19.66
C ILE A 222 14.92 -3.15 18.96
N ALA A 223 13.88 -2.30 18.96
CA ALA A 223 12.60 -2.60 18.35
C ALA A 223 12.75 -2.83 16.83
N TRP A 224 13.50 -1.95 16.15
CA TRP A 224 13.73 -2.08 14.72
C TRP A 224 14.49 -3.35 14.36
N ASN A 225 15.60 -3.63 15.03
CA ASN A 225 16.43 -4.81 14.75
C ASN A 225 15.69 -6.13 15.03
N ALA A 226 14.82 -6.15 16.04
CA ALA A 226 14.00 -7.32 16.35
C ALA A 226 13.03 -7.69 15.21
N PHE A 227 12.63 -6.72 14.38
CA PHE A 227 11.83 -6.94 13.19
C PHE A 227 12.70 -7.10 11.93
N ALA A 228 13.61 -6.17 11.68
CA ALA A 228 14.35 -6.09 10.41
C ALA A 228 15.31 -7.27 10.19
N ASN A 229 15.96 -7.76 11.24
CA ASN A 229 16.93 -8.86 11.10
C ASN A 229 16.28 -10.20 10.70
N PRO A 230 15.19 -10.66 11.32
CA PRO A 230 14.47 -11.85 10.85
C PRO A 230 13.96 -11.71 9.42
N LEU A 231 13.35 -10.56 9.08
CA LEU A 231 12.87 -10.28 7.74
C LEU A 231 14.02 -10.33 6.71
N TRP A 232 15.17 -9.72 7.02
CA TRP A 232 16.33 -9.76 6.15
C TRP A 232 16.87 -11.19 5.96
N ASN A 233 16.83 -12.00 7.01
CA ASN A 233 17.19 -13.41 6.90
C ASN A 233 16.25 -14.17 5.96
N THR A 234 14.95 -13.94 6.04
CA THR A 234 13.96 -14.52 5.10
C THR A 234 14.25 -14.13 3.66
N TYR A 235 14.53 -12.86 3.41
CA TYR A 235 14.87 -12.35 2.07
C TYR A 235 16.14 -13.01 1.52
N LYS A 236 17.23 -13.02 2.32
CA LYS A 236 18.50 -13.66 1.90
C LYS A 236 18.29 -15.13 1.55
N GLN A 237 17.63 -15.88 2.41
CA GLN A 237 17.39 -17.31 2.19
C GLN A 237 16.61 -17.56 0.90
N LYS A 238 15.57 -16.77 0.60
CA LYS A 238 14.82 -16.91 -0.64
C LYS A 238 15.64 -16.55 -1.88
N MET A 239 16.38 -15.44 -1.85
CA MET A 239 17.27 -15.06 -2.94
C MET A 239 18.37 -16.10 -3.19
N GLU A 240 19.00 -16.59 -2.12
CA GLU A 240 20.06 -17.60 -2.19
C GLU A 240 19.52 -18.95 -2.71
N SER A 241 18.36 -19.38 -2.22
CA SER A 241 17.74 -20.62 -2.71
C SER A 241 17.20 -20.51 -4.14
N GLY A 242 16.65 -19.36 -4.53
CA GLY A 242 16.15 -19.12 -5.88
C GLY A 242 17.25 -19.12 -6.95
N ARG A 243 18.51 -18.84 -6.57
CA ARG A 243 19.68 -18.79 -7.45
C ARG A 243 20.71 -19.87 -7.17
N ASP A 244 20.39 -20.88 -6.36
CA ASP A 244 21.30 -21.96 -5.95
C ASP A 244 22.66 -21.46 -5.42
N LEU A 245 22.61 -20.37 -4.62
CA LEU A 245 23.81 -19.74 -4.04
C LEU A 245 24.16 -20.34 -2.68
N GLU A 246 25.44 -20.26 -2.32
CA GLU A 246 25.87 -20.60 -0.97
C GLU A 246 25.26 -19.62 0.06
N ALA A 247 24.86 -20.16 1.22
CA ALA A 247 24.32 -19.37 2.32
C ALA A 247 25.31 -18.28 2.77
N GLY A 248 24.84 -17.03 2.85
CA GLY A 248 25.65 -15.87 3.18
C GLY A 248 26.19 -15.08 1.99
N THR A 249 25.98 -15.56 0.76
CA THR A 249 26.43 -14.86 -0.47
C THR A 249 25.78 -13.47 -0.56
N ILE A 250 24.47 -13.36 -0.34
CA ILE A 250 23.74 -12.08 -0.42
C ILE A 250 24.21 -11.12 0.68
N GLN A 251 24.47 -11.60 1.89
CA GLN A 251 25.02 -10.77 2.95
C GLN A 251 26.42 -10.26 2.59
N SER A 252 27.28 -11.18 2.13
CA SER A 252 28.66 -10.83 1.73
C SER A 252 28.69 -9.85 0.57
N TYR A 253 27.81 -10.00 -0.41
CA TYR A 253 27.65 -9.07 -1.52
C TYR A 253 27.28 -7.64 -1.01
N GLY A 254 26.26 -7.53 -0.17
CA GLY A 254 25.83 -6.25 0.39
C GLY A 254 26.88 -5.59 1.30
N ASP A 255 27.62 -6.37 2.08
CA ASP A 255 28.63 -5.85 3.01
C ASP A 255 29.94 -5.44 2.32
N ASN A 256 30.27 -6.02 1.16
CA ASN A 256 31.53 -5.80 0.44
C ASN A 256 31.34 -5.13 -0.94
N PHE A 257 30.17 -4.55 -1.22
CA PHE A 257 29.83 -4.01 -2.54
C PHE A 257 30.88 -3.00 -3.07
N ASP A 258 31.48 -2.19 -2.20
CA ASP A 258 32.47 -1.20 -2.57
C ASP A 258 33.84 -1.80 -2.98
N ILE A 259 34.19 -2.94 -2.41
CA ILE A 259 35.39 -3.70 -2.78
C ILE A 259 35.14 -4.39 -4.12
N LEU A 260 34.01 -5.10 -4.24
CA LEU A 260 33.60 -5.80 -5.45
C LEU A 260 33.47 -4.84 -6.65
N ALA A 261 32.89 -3.66 -6.42
CA ALA A 261 32.80 -2.61 -7.44
C ALA A 261 34.18 -2.13 -7.93
N LYS A 262 35.16 -1.99 -7.02
CA LYS A 262 36.53 -1.57 -7.41
C LYS A 262 37.23 -2.62 -8.24
N ASP A 263 37.06 -3.90 -7.91
CA ASP A 263 37.68 -5.02 -8.64
C ASP A 263 37.16 -5.09 -10.08
N GLU A 264 35.87 -4.80 -10.30
CA GLU A 264 35.22 -4.77 -11.61
C GLU A 264 35.11 -3.36 -12.22
N LYS A 265 35.90 -2.39 -11.72
CA LYS A 265 35.96 -1.01 -12.25
C LYS A 265 34.62 -0.28 -12.29
N GLY A 266 33.75 -0.57 -11.33
CA GLY A 266 32.42 0.00 -11.19
C GLY A 266 31.31 -0.74 -11.95
N ASP A 267 31.62 -1.82 -12.63
CA ASP A 267 30.65 -2.62 -13.37
C ASP A 267 29.95 -3.65 -12.43
N MET A 268 28.88 -3.22 -11.80
CA MET A 268 28.11 -4.06 -10.86
C MET A 268 27.37 -5.21 -11.56
N ASN A 269 27.11 -5.10 -12.87
CA ASN A 269 26.55 -6.20 -13.64
C ASN A 269 27.52 -7.38 -13.71
N LYS A 270 28.82 -7.10 -13.92
CA LYS A 270 29.84 -8.15 -13.88
C LYS A 270 30.03 -8.75 -12.49
N VAL A 271 29.93 -7.94 -11.44
CA VAL A 271 29.94 -8.45 -10.08
C VAL A 271 28.80 -9.43 -9.87
N ALA A 272 27.57 -9.06 -10.28
CA ALA A 272 26.41 -9.92 -10.18
C ALA A 272 26.58 -11.24 -10.96
N LEU A 273 27.08 -11.18 -12.19
CA LEU A 273 27.36 -12.37 -12.99
C LEU A 273 28.43 -13.28 -12.35
N ASN A 274 29.53 -12.70 -11.90
CA ASN A 274 30.65 -13.45 -11.32
C ASN A 274 30.27 -14.18 -10.01
N LEU A 275 29.31 -13.65 -9.27
CA LEU A 275 28.76 -14.22 -8.04
C LEU A 275 27.57 -15.17 -8.29
N GLY A 276 27.14 -15.35 -9.54
CA GLY A 276 25.99 -16.19 -9.88
C GLY A 276 24.64 -15.60 -9.48
N LEU A 277 24.59 -14.28 -9.20
CA LEU A 277 23.32 -13.61 -8.88
C LEU A 277 22.38 -13.53 -10.10
N VAL A 278 22.95 -13.61 -11.31
CA VAL A 278 22.25 -13.63 -12.60
C VAL A 278 22.89 -14.67 -13.53
N ASP A 279 22.15 -15.13 -14.54
CA ASP A 279 22.59 -16.13 -15.51
C ASP A 279 23.44 -15.53 -16.64
N GLY A 280 23.23 -14.25 -16.95
CA GLY A 280 23.94 -13.63 -18.03
C GLY A 280 23.71 -12.13 -18.16
N LEU A 281 24.51 -11.55 -19.06
CA LEU A 281 24.40 -10.15 -19.43
C LEU A 281 24.04 -10.09 -20.92
N MET A 282 22.93 -9.41 -21.25
CA MET A 282 22.43 -9.30 -22.63
C MET A 282 22.09 -7.84 -22.95
N LYS A 283 22.23 -7.44 -24.20
CA LYS A 283 21.58 -6.21 -24.70
C LYS A 283 20.11 -6.47 -24.97
N HIS A 284 19.36 -5.40 -25.12
CA HIS A 284 17.93 -5.52 -25.43
C HIS A 284 17.65 -6.30 -26.73
N GLU A 285 18.50 -6.13 -27.73
CA GLU A 285 18.39 -6.89 -28.99
C GLU A 285 18.74 -8.37 -28.78
N GLU A 286 19.71 -8.68 -27.93
CA GLU A 286 20.16 -10.06 -27.68
C GLU A 286 19.10 -10.86 -26.91
N ILE A 287 18.43 -10.28 -25.91
CA ILE A 287 17.32 -10.96 -25.22
C ILE A 287 16.13 -11.16 -26.16
N ARG A 288 15.80 -10.17 -27.01
CA ARG A 288 14.77 -10.34 -28.04
C ARG A 288 15.09 -11.50 -28.97
N ASP A 289 16.31 -11.53 -29.51
CA ASP A 289 16.76 -12.59 -30.44
C ASP A 289 16.74 -13.97 -29.75
N TYR A 290 17.10 -14.02 -28.47
CA TYR A 290 17.00 -15.22 -27.66
C TYR A 290 15.54 -15.70 -27.53
N MET A 291 14.63 -14.80 -27.17
CA MET A 291 13.20 -15.12 -27.04
C MET A 291 12.60 -15.60 -28.37
N ILE A 292 12.99 -14.99 -29.50
CA ILE A 292 12.56 -15.41 -30.83
C ILE A 292 13.11 -16.80 -31.18
N ALA A 293 14.36 -17.07 -30.85
CA ALA A 293 14.98 -18.37 -31.12
C ALA A 293 14.30 -19.52 -30.33
N GLU A 294 13.92 -19.25 -29.08
CA GLU A 294 13.29 -20.24 -28.21
C GLU A 294 11.79 -20.46 -28.49
N PHE A 295 11.06 -19.39 -28.78
CA PHE A 295 9.59 -19.42 -28.81
C PHE A 295 8.97 -19.11 -30.17
N GLY A 296 9.76 -18.64 -31.13
CA GLY A 296 9.31 -18.22 -32.44
C GLY A 296 8.97 -16.72 -32.51
N SER A 297 8.67 -16.23 -33.71
CA SER A 297 8.22 -14.85 -33.94
C SER A 297 6.74 -14.83 -34.34
N GLU A 298 6.03 -13.77 -34.01
CA GLU A 298 4.62 -13.55 -34.40
C GLU A 298 4.38 -13.51 -35.91
N ASP A 299 5.38 -13.04 -36.65
CA ASP A 299 5.37 -12.97 -38.12
C ASP A 299 6.63 -13.59 -38.71
N ALA A 300 6.60 -13.89 -40.02
CA ALA A 300 7.80 -14.18 -40.81
C ALA A 300 8.82 -13.02 -40.81
N ASP A 301 8.49 -11.90 -40.21
CA ASP A 301 9.36 -10.76 -39.97
C ASP A 301 10.17 -10.99 -38.71
N LYS A 302 11.47 -11.26 -38.86
CA LYS A 302 12.38 -11.75 -37.79
C LYS A 302 12.65 -10.74 -36.68
N ASP A 303 12.04 -9.57 -36.68
CA ASP A 303 12.31 -8.49 -35.72
C ASP A 303 11.20 -8.31 -34.64
N LYS A 304 10.16 -9.13 -34.65
CA LYS A 304 9.07 -9.05 -33.69
C LYS A 304 9.22 -10.08 -32.56
N TRP A 305 8.94 -9.63 -31.35
CA TRP A 305 8.86 -10.49 -30.18
C TRP A 305 7.90 -11.68 -30.41
N PRO A 306 8.09 -12.81 -29.70
CA PRO A 306 7.16 -13.92 -29.73
C PRO A 306 5.73 -13.49 -29.43
N GLU A 307 4.76 -14.21 -30.01
CA GLU A 307 3.34 -13.97 -29.72
C GLU A 307 3.05 -14.20 -28.24
N GLY A 308 2.31 -13.27 -27.62
CA GLY A 308 2.03 -13.32 -26.21
C GLY A 308 0.72 -12.66 -25.82
N VAL A 309 0.44 -12.73 -24.53
CA VAL A 309 -0.67 -12.06 -23.86
C VAL A 309 -0.12 -11.18 -22.75
N SER A 310 -0.70 -10.02 -22.57
CA SER A 310 -0.34 -9.12 -21.47
C SER A 310 -0.96 -9.57 -20.15
N TYR A 311 -0.45 -9.03 -19.04
CA TYR A 311 -1.05 -9.19 -17.71
C TYR A 311 -2.56 -8.88 -17.69
N ALA A 312 -2.96 -7.76 -18.32
CA ALA A 312 -4.35 -7.32 -18.32
C ALA A 312 -5.27 -8.24 -19.14
N GLU A 313 -4.79 -8.69 -20.31
CA GLU A 313 -5.50 -9.65 -21.14
C GLU A 313 -5.65 -10.99 -20.41
N TYR A 314 -4.58 -11.51 -19.82
CA TYR A 314 -4.64 -12.76 -19.07
C TYR A 314 -5.58 -12.66 -17.85
N LEU A 315 -5.51 -11.56 -17.08
CA LEU A 315 -6.42 -11.31 -15.97
C LEU A 315 -7.89 -11.33 -16.42
N SER A 316 -8.18 -10.82 -17.62
CA SER A 316 -9.55 -10.79 -18.15
C SER A 316 -10.09 -12.18 -18.54
N THR A 317 -9.21 -13.18 -18.75
CA THR A 317 -9.64 -14.58 -19.01
C THR A 317 -10.03 -15.33 -17.73
N LEU A 318 -9.59 -14.80 -16.57
CA LEU A 318 -9.83 -15.46 -15.31
C LEU A 318 -11.23 -15.11 -14.80
N ASP A 319 -12.12 -16.07 -14.81
CA ASP A 319 -13.43 -15.94 -14.18
C ASP A 319 -13.31 -15.35 -12.77
N ALA A 320 -14.36 -14.64 -12.35
CA ALA A 320 -14.46 -14.28 -10.96
C ALA A 320 -14.32 -15.57 -10.13
N SER A 321 -13.35 -15.59 -9.23
CA SER A 321 -13.02 -16.78 -8.43
C SER A 321 -14.19 -17.27 -7.57
N PHE A 322 -15.34 -16.56 -7.65
CA PHE A 322 -16.53 -16.76 -6.85
C PHE A 322 -17.76 -16.56 -7.73
N ASP A 323 -18.81 -17.32 -7.46
CA ASP A 323 -20.08 -17.19 -8.15
C ASP A 323 -20.67 -15.79 -7.92
N GLU A 324 -20.61 -14.92 -8.93
CA GLU A 324 -21.17 -13.57 -8.84
C GLU A 324 -22.69 -13.55 -8.60
N ASP A 325 -23.37 -14.63 -8.94
CA ASP A 325 -24.82 -14.81 -8.73
C ASP A 325 -25.14 -15.34 -7.33
N ALA A 326 -24.13 -15.74 -6.53
CA ALA A 326 -24.34 -16.23 -5.18
C ALA A 326 -25.04 -15.17 -4.31
N GLU A 327 -25.99 -15.64 -3.49
CA GLU A 327 -26.68 -14.76 -2.54
C GLU A 327 -25.81 -14.44 -1.32
N ASP A 328 -25.04 -15.42 -0.82
CA ASP A 328 -24.21 -15.27 0.37
C ASP A 328 -22.97 -14.46 0.07
N ILE A 329 -22.66 -13.48 0.93
CA ILE A 329 -21.57 -12.53 0.75
C ILE A 329 -20.57 -12.63 1.90
N ILE A 330 -19.30 -12.80 1.57
CA ILE A 330 -18.17 -12.44 2.44
C ILE A 330 -17.80 -10.99 2.12
N ALA A 331 -18.05 -10.08 3.07
CA ALA A 331 -17.72 -8.67 2.91
C ALA A 331 -16.26 -8.44 3.24
N ILE A 332 -15.53 -7.69 2.41
CA ILE A 332 -14.18 -7.23 2.71
C ILE A 332 -14.17 -5.71 2.77
N ILE A 333 -13.60 -5.18 3.85
CA ILE A 333 -13.39 -3.75 4.05
C ILE A 333 -11.90 -3.51 4.29
N ASN A 334 -11.27 -2.76 3.39
CA ASN A 334 -9.87 -2.39 3.51
C ASN A 334 -9.72 -1.12 4.36
N VAL A 335 -8.71 -1.17 5.25
CA VAL A 335 -8.21 -0.03 6.02
C VAL A 335 -6.74 0.15 5.64
N GLU A 336 -6.47 1.05 4.69
CA GLU A 336 -5.14 1.23 4.10
C GLU A 336 -4.66 2.68 4.28
N GLY A 337 -3.44 2.84 4.81
CA GLY A 337 -2.83 4.14 5.08
C GLY A 337 -3.03 4.63 6.52
N VAL A 338 -2.79 5.92 6.77
CA VAL A 338 -2.88 6.53 8.10
C VAL A 338 -4.34 6.68 8.52
N ILE A 339 -4.72 6.16 9.69
CA ILE A 339 -6.07 6.31 10.23
C ILE A 339 -6.27 7.75 10.69
N MET A 340 -7.26 8.45 10.11
CA MET A 340 -7.58 9.83 10.42
C MET A 340 -9.10 10.05 10.43
N THR A 341 -9.56 11.08 11.13
CA THR A 341 -10.96 11.51 11.06
C THR A 341 -11.28 12.05 9.67
N GLY A 342 -12.46 11.74 9.14
CA GLY A 342 -12.95 12.22 7.85
C GLY A 342 -12.97 11.18 6.74
N GLN A 343 -12.96 11.65 5.50
CA GLN A 343 -13.06 10.80 4.31
C GLN A 343 -11.70 10.19 3.93
N GLU A 344 -11.73 9.00 3.32
CA GLU A 344 -10.52 8.37 2.79
C GLU A 344 -9.95 9.15 1.59
N SER A 345 -8.63 9.13 1.50
CA SER A 345 -7.87 9.64 0.36
C SER A 345 -6.60 8.82 0.19
N GLN A 346 -5.83 9.07 -0.87
CA GLN A 346 -4.60 8.33 -1.11
C GLN A 346 -3.67 8.39 0.11
N GLY A 347 -3.33 7.21 0.66
CA GLY A 347 -2.49 7.06 1.85
C GLY A 347 -3.21 7.36 3.18
N THR A 348 -4.51 7.62 3.16
CA THR A 348 -5.30 7.94 4.35
C THR A 348 -6.52 7.05 4.47
N ALA A 349 -6.62 6.34 5.59
CA ALA A 349 -7.78 5.56 6.01
C ALA A 349 -8.75 6.47 6.80
N GLY A 350 -9.67 7.13 6.11
CA GLY A 350 -10.64 8.04 6.73
C GLY A 350 -11.73 7.29 7.49
N SER A 351 -11.90 7.61 8.77
CA SER A 351 -12.87 6.93 9.64
C SER A 351 -14.31 7.00 9.12
N ASP A 352 -14.72 8.16 8.57
CA ASP A 352 -16.09 8.33 8.09
C ASP A 352 -16.40 7.40 6.92
N SER A 353 -15.45 7.26 5.98
CA SER A 353 -15.57 6.34 4.84
C SER A 353 -15.59 4.88 5.30
N ILE A 354 -14.73 4.50 6.26
CA ILE A 354 -14.65 3.12 6.76
C ILE A 354 -15.93 2.76 7.51
N VAL A 355 -16.41 3.64 8.39
CA VAL A 355 -17.67 3.48 9.12
C VAL A 355 -18.85 3.35 8.16
N GLU A 356 -18.90 4.17 7.11
CA GLU A 356 -19.93 4.07 6.06
C GLU A 356 -19.91 2.68 5.38
N LYS A 357 -18.72 2.16 5.01
CA LYS A 357 -18.56 0.84 4.41
C LYS A 357 -19.05 -0.27 5.37
N ILE A 358 -18.71 -0.16 6.67
CA ILE A 358 -19.17 -1.12 7.68
C ILE A 358 -20.70 -1.10 7.81
N TYR A 359 -21.33 0.08 7.82
CA TYR A 359 -22.80 0.19 7.86
C TYR A 359 -23.46 -0.30 6.56
N LYS A 360 -22.87 -0.10 5.38
CA LYS A 360 -23.34 -0.69 4.14
C LYS A 360 -23.34 -2.23 4.23
N ALA A 361 -22.24 -2.82 4.70
CA ALA A 361 -22.14 -4.26 4.92
C ALA A 361 -23.12 -4.76 5.99
N LYS A 362 -23.32 -4.00 7.07
CA LYS A 362 -24.29 -4.30 8.12
C LYS A 362 -25.73 -4.36 7.60
N ASN A 363 -26.11 -3.42 6.74
CA ASN A 363 -27.46 -3.30 6.19
C ASN A 363 -27.73 -4.27 5.04
N ASP A 364 -26.70 -4.85 4.45
CA ASP A 364 -26.84 -5.90 3.43
C ASP A 364 -27.12 -7.25 4.11
N LYS A 365 -28.33 -7.77 3.90
CA LYS A 365 -28.81 -9.02 4.54
C LYS A 365 -28.09 -10.27 4.02
N ASN A 366 -27.47 -10.16 2.85
CA ASN A 366 -26.75 -11.25 2.22
C ASN A 366 -25.32 -11.40 2.80
N VAL A 367 -24.80 -10.37 3.47
CA VAL A 367 -23.51 -10.44 4.16
C VAL A 367 -23.62 -11.41 5.34
N LYS A 368 -22.80 -12.46 5.32
CA LYS A 368 -22.71 -13.46 6.40
C LYS A 368 -21.59 -13.15 7.37
N VAL A 369 -20.46 -12.70 6.84
CA VAL A 369 -19.23 -12.43 7.58
C VAL A 369 -18.56 -11.19 7.01
N LEU A 370 -17.85 -10.45 7.86
CA LEU A 370 -17.01 -9.32 7.47
C LEU A 370 -15.55 -9.67 7.74
N ILE A 371 -14.70 -9.46 6.75
CA ILE A 371 -13.24 -9.48 6.89
C ILE A 371 -12.73 -8.03 6.84
N LEU A 372 -12.07 -7.62 7.91
CA LEU A 372 -11.36 -6.35 7.98
C LEU A 372 -9.92 -6.57 7.49
N ARG A 373 -9.58 -6.09 6.30
CA ARG A 373 -8.21 -6.12 5.79
C ARG A 373 -7.50 -4.85 6.23
N VAL A 374 -6.43 -4.98 7.02
CA VAL A 374 -5.72 -3.85 7.63
C VAL A 374 -4.30 -3.77 7.09
N ASN A 375 -3.99 -2.65 6.43
CA ASN A 375 -2.63 -2.28 6.00
C ASN A 375 -2.34 -0.85 6.46
N SER A 376 -2.25 -0.66 7.80
CA SER A 376 -2.17 0.65 8.46
C SER A 376 -1.19 0.63 9.63
N GLY A 377 -0.32 1.62 9.68
CA GLY A 377 0.54 1.89 10.84
C GLY A 377 -0.19 2.53 12.03
N GLY A 378 -1.51 2.71 11.93
CA GLY A 378 -2.34 3.40 12.91
C GLY A 378 -2.54 4.88 12.59
N GLY A 379 -2.85 5.67 13.61
CA GLY A 379 -3.12 7.10 13.46
C GLY A 379 -3.88 7.67 14.63
N ASP A 380 -4.91 8.46 14.34
CA ASP A 380 -5.73 9.16 15.32
C ASP A 380 -6.55 8.19 16.17
N VAL A 381 -6.54 8.41 17.49
CA VAL A 381 -7.20 7.56 18.48
C VAL A 381 -8.71 7.61 18.32
N TYR A 382 -9.27 8.82 18.13
CA TYR A 382 -10.71 9.00 17.99
C TYR A 382 -11.24 8.34 16.72
N ALA A 383 -10.51 8.47 15.62
CA ALA A 383 -10.85 7.79 14.36
C ALA A 383 -10.82 6.27 14.51
N SER A 384 -9.81 5.73 15.22
CA SER A 384 -9.71 4.29 15.50
C SER A 384 -10.87 3.79 16.35
N GLU A 385 -11.29 4.58 17.36
CA GLU A 385 -12.44 4.26 18.20
C GLU A 385 -13.76 4.28 17.42
N LEU A 386 -13.96 5.23 16.50
CA LEU A 386 -15.15 5.26 15.64
C LEU A 386 -15.25 3.99 14.78
N ILE A 387 -14.12 3.52 14.23
CA ILE A 387 -14.09 2.30 13.43
C ILE A 387 -14.40 1.08 14.30
N LEU A 388 -13.76 0.96 15.48
CA LEU A 388 -14.00 -0.16 16.40
C LEU A 388 -15.47 -0.22 16.82
N ASN A 389 -16.07 0.92 17.20
CA ASN A 389 -17.49 0.99 17.57
C ASN A 389 -18.43 0.56 16.44
N ALA A 390 -18.10 0.91 15.17
CA ALA A 390 -18.89 0.45 14.02
C ALA A 390 -18.77 -1.06 13.79
N LEU A 391 -17.59 -1.64 14.03
CA LEU A 391 -17.39 -3.10 13.98
C LEU A 391 -18.15 -3.81 15.10
N ASP A 392 -18.19 -3.25 16.32
CA ASP A 392 -18.98 -3.78 17.42
C ASP A 392 -20.48 -3.73 17.12
N ASP A 393 -20.94 -2.67 16.50
CA ASP A 393 -22.31 -2.52 16.05
C ASP A 393 -22.65 -3.52 14.91
N PHE A 394 -21.71 -3.82 14.01
CA PHE A 394 -21.86 -4.92 13.05
C PHE A 394 -21.99 -6.27 13.78
N LYS A 395 -21.12 -6.57 14.74
CA LYS A 395 -21.15 -7.81 15.55
C LYS A 395 -22.43 -7.97 16.36
N SER A 396 -23.05 -6.88 16.79
CA SER A 396 -24.31 -6.88 17.53
C SER A 396 -25.46 -7.55 16.74
N THR A 397 -25.34 -7.67 15.42
CA THR A 397 -26.25 -8.42 14.56
C THR A 397 -26.12 -9.95 14.67
N GLY A 398 -25.16 -10.46 15.43
CA GLY A 398 -24.81 -11.88 15.55
C GLY A 398 -23.80 -12.37 14.51
N ARG A 399 -23.42 -11.52 13.54
CA ARG A 399 -22.42 -11.83 12.51
C ARG A 399 -21.02 -11.66 13.05
N LYS A 400 -20.06 -12.34 12.44
CA LYS A 400 -18.65 -12.33 12.87
C LYS A 400 -17.81 -11.35 12.06
N VAL A 401 -16.76 -10.82 12.71
CA VAL A 401 -15.71 -10.03 12.08
C VAL A 401 -14.40 -10.80 12.23
N TYR A 402 -13.70 -10.98 11.13
CA TYR A 402 -12.34 -11.51 11.08
C TYR A 402 -11.39 -10.42 10.64
N THR A 403 -10.15 -10.46 11.07
CA THR A 403 -9.11 -9.55 10.60
C THR A 403 -8.06 -10.29 9.79
N SER A 404 -7.66 -9.69 8.68
CA SER A 404 -6.46 -10.06 7.90
C SER A 404 -5.51 -8.87 7.89
N MET A 405 -4.33 -9.01 8.48
CA MET A 405 -3.30 -7.97 8.48
C MET A 405 -2.45 -8.09 7.21
N GLY A 406 -2.14 -6.95 6.57
CA GLY A 406 -1.23 -6.85 5.42
C GLY A 406 0.23 -6.63 5.82
N ASN A 407 0.92 -5.73 5.10
CA ASN A 407 2.31 -5.38 5.43
C ASN A 407 2.46 -4.82 6.85
N VAL A 408 1.47 -4.05 7.30
CA VAL A 408 1.46 -3.42 8.61
C VAL A 408 0.05 -3.33 9.20
N ALA A 409 -0.09 -3.67 10.47
CA ALA A 409 -1.27 -3.39 11.27
C ALA A 409 -0.81 -3.05 12.70
N ALA A 410 -0.51 -1.77 12.95
CA ALA A 410 0.17 -1.34 14.17
C ALA A 410 -0.54 -0.15 14.82
N SER A 411 -0.34 0.04 16.13
CA SER A 411 -0.93 1.17 16.87
C SER A 411 -2.46 1.23 16.71
N GLY A 412 -3.04 2.31 16.18
CA GLY A 412 -4.46 2.39 15.83
C GLY A 412 -4.93 1.25 14.93
N GLY A 413 -4.04 0.70 14.07
CA GLY A 413 -4.32 -0.50 13.26
C GLY A 413 -4.54 -1.75 14.13
N VAL A 414 -3.80 -1.92 15.23
CA VAL A 414 -4.09 -2.96 16.25
C VAL A 414 -5.40 -2.66 16.95
N TRP A 415 -5.62 -1.40 17.34
CA TRP A 415 -6.83 -0.98 18.08
C TRP A 415 -8.11 -1.47 17.41
N ILE A 416 -8.24 -1.22 16.11
CA ILE A 416 -9.45 -1.58 15.34
C ILE A 416 -9.62 -3.08 15.13
N THR A 417 -8.56 -3.89 15.32
CA THR A 417 -8.61 -5.35 15.13
C THR A 417 -8.94 -6.12 16.40
N THR A 418 -8.78 -5.49 17.57
CA THR A 418 -8.79 -6.16 18.88
C THR A 418 -10.02 -7.01 19.14
N ASN A 419 -11.20 -6.56 18.70
CA ASN A 419 -12.48 -7.25 18.92
C ASN A 419 -12.90 -8.15 17.74
N SER A 420 -11.97 -8.57 16.87
CA SER A 420 -12.25 -9.57 15.83
C SER A 420 -12.42 -10.96 16.43
N SER A 421 -13.21 -11.80 15.77
CA SER A 421 -13.38 -13.21 16.19
C SER A 421 -12.10 -14.00 16.07
N GLU A 422 -11.32 -13.71 15.04
CA GLU A 422 -9.93 -14.18 14.86
C GLU A 422 -9.14 -13.08 14.16
N ILE A 423 -7.89 -12.95 14.55
CA ILE A 423 -6.90 -12.03 13.95
C ILE A 423 -5.85 -12.88 13.25
N TRP A 424 -5.69 -12.65 11.94
CA TRP A 424 -4.72 -13.31 11.10
C TRP A 424 -3.65 -12.33 10.63
N ALA A 425 -2.41 -12.77 10.57
CA ALA A 425 -1.28 -12.01 10.02
C ALA A 425 -0.41 -12.92 9.18
N GLU A 426 0.39 -12.34 8.30
CA GLU A 426 1.49 -13.08 7.68
C GLU A 426 2.74 -13.02 8.57
N PRO A 427 3.66 -14.01 8.49
CA PRO A 427 4.82 -14.07 9.40
C PRO A 427 5.61 -12.76 9.48
N ASN A 428 5.71 -12.05 8.35
CA ASN A 428 6.48 -10.81 8.21
C ASN A 428 5.62 -9.52 8.27
N THR A 429 4.39 -9.62 8.72
CA THR A 429 3.54 -8.45 9.04
C THR A 429 4.18 -7.65 10.18
N VAL A 430 4.22 -6.32 10.06
CA VAL A 430 4.58 -5.44 11.20
C VAL A 430 3.35 -5.15 12.02
N THR A 431 3.34 -5.52 13.30
CA THR A 431 2.21 -5.28 14.21
C THR A 431 2.66 -4.78 15.59
N GLY A 432 1.75 -4.71 16.55
CA GLY A 432 2.02 -4.18 17.88
C GLY A 432 2.00 -2.66 17.93
N SER A 433 3.08 -2.02 18.36
CA SER A 433 3.13 -0.56 18.60
C SER A 433 2.03 -0.04 19.52
N ILE A 434 1.61 -0.89 20.50
CA ILE A 434 0.61 -0.55 21.52
C ILE A 434 1.21 0.51 22.43
N GLY A 435 0.90 1.76 22.19
CA GLY A 435 1.46 2.92 22.85
C GLY A 435 0.93 4.21 22.23
N VAL A 436 1.03 5.31 22.97
CA VAL A 436 0.44 6.61 22.62
C VAL A 436 1.48 7.70 22.72
N TYR A 437 1.38 8.71 21.88
CA TYR A 437 2.10 9.97 22.04
C TYR A 437 1.29 11.15 21.53
N SER A 438 1.62 12.33 22.03
CA SER A 438 1.14 13.62 21.54
C SER A 438 2.33 14.55 21.32
N ILE A 439 2.25 15.37 20.31
CA ILE A 439 3.27 16.37 19.95
C ILE A 439 2.59 17.72 19.88
N VAL A 440 3.05 18.67 20.69
CA VAL A 440 2.51 20.04 20.75
C VAL A 440 3.61 21.03 20.43
N PRO A 441 3.59 21.67 19.23
CA PRO A 441 4.53 22.76 18.92
C PRO A 441 4.19 24.00 19.73
N THR A 442 5.21 24.71 20.26
CA THR A 442 5.06 26.02 20.90
C THR A 442 5.95 27.06 20.24
N LEU A 443 5.39 28.25 20.05
CA LEU A 443 6.02 29.35 19.31
C LEU A 443 6.62 30.42 20.22
N GLY A 444 6.48 30.32 21.56
CA GLY A 444 6.87 31.37 22.50
C GLY A 444 8.27 31.90 22.28
N ARG A 445 9.28 31.03 22.26
CA ARG A 445 10.69 31.44 21.99
C ARG A 445 10.88 32.04 20.58
N ALA A 446 10.15 31.56 19.58
CA ALA A 446 10.24 32.11 18.22
C ALA A 446 9.65 33.51 18.12
N LEU A 447 8.53 33.76 18.81
CA LEU A 447 7.90 35.07 18.88
C LEU A 447 8.75 36.07 19.66
N ASP A 448 9.28 35.69 20.81
CA ASP A 448 10.23 36.50 21.60
C ASP A 448 11.47 36.89 20.76
N TRP A 449 12.03 35.93 20.04
CA TRP A 449 13.16 36.17 19.15
C TRP A 449 12.82 37.13 18.01
N ALA A 450 11.59 37.08 17.50
CA ALA A 450 11.08 38.00 16.47
C ALA A 450 10.66 39.38 17.03
N GLY A 451 10.72 39.58 18.37
CA GLY A 451 10.27 40.80 19.03
C GLY A 451 8.74 40.96 19.11
N ILE A 452 8.01 39.85 19.05
CA ILE A 452 6.54 39.81 19.17
C ILE A 452 6.20 39.36 20.59
N ASN A 453 5.49 40.25 21.32
CA ASN A 453 5.01 39.95 22.67
C ASN A 453 3.55 39.49 22.60
N VAL A 454 3.23 38.45 23.36
CA VAL A 454 1.89 37.94 23.55
C VAL A 454 1.44 38.33 24.96
N ASP A 455 0.28 38.94 25.10
CA ASP A 455 -0.33 39.31 26.38
C ASP A 455 -1.84 39.23 26.26
N GLY A 456 -2.51 38.86 27.35
CA GLY A 456 -3.95 38.70 27.34
C GLY A 456 -4.55 38.47 28.74
N VAL A 457 -5.84 38.29 28.76
CA VAL A 457 -6.58 37.94 29.98
C VAL A 457 -7.52 36.78 29.68
N SER A 458 -7.66 35.86 30.62
CA SER A 458 -8.61 34.76 30.52
C SER A 458 -9.57 34.75 31.71
N SER A 459 -10.77 34.27 31.50
CA SER A 459 -11.76 34.07 32.56
C SER A 459 -11.57 32.77 33.34
N THR A 460 -10.71 31.86 32.82
CA THR A 460 -10.41 30.57 33.44
C THR A 460 -8.94 30.20 33.25
N LYS A 461 -8.38 29.44 34.18
CA LYS A 461 -7.01 28.92 34.10
C LYS A 461 -6.76 28.13 32.80
N MET A 462 -7.77 27.44 32.26
CA MET A 462 -7.65 26.66 31.04
C MET A 462 -7.36 27.54 29.81
N GLY A 463 -7.89 28.74 29.76
CA GLY A 463 -7.67 29.69 28.66
C GLY A 463 -6.49 30.65 28.89
N GLU A 464 -5.69 30.47 29.97
CA GLU A 464 -4.52 31.32 30.24
C GLU A 464 -3.32 30.98 29.35
N TRP A 465 -3.33 29.84 28.67
CA TRP A 465 -2.23 29.40 27.82
C TRP A 465 -2.68 29.13 26.37
N GLU A 466 -1.86 29.55 25.43
CA GLU A 466 -1.95 29.25 24.01
C GLU A 466 -0.59 28.78 23.48
N PRO A 467 -0.52 28.05 22.33
CA PRO A 467 0.75 27.61 21.72
C PRO A 467 1.71 28.74 21.33
N THR A 468 1.29 29.99 21.40
CA THR A 468 2.11 31.21 21.21
C THR A 468 2.98 31.55 22.41
N GLU A 469 2.87 30.80 23.49
CA GLU A 469 3.62 30.95 24.72
C GLU A 469 4.29 29.63 25.12
N PRO A 470 5.36 29.66 25.96
CA PRO A 470 5.91 28.44 26.55
C PRO A 470 4.85 27.71 27.36
N MET A 471 4.79 26.37 27.24
CA MET A 471 3.77 25.58 27.92
C MET A 471 4.02 25.54 29.44
N PRO A 472 3.06 25.96 30.27
CA PRO A 472 3.18 25.91 31.72
C PRO A 472 3.01 24.48 32.25
N ASP A 473 3.53 24.20 33.44
CA ASP A 473 3.54 22.83 34.02
C ASP A 473 2.13 22.23 34.14
N TYR A 474 1.12 23.01 34.53
CA TYR A 474 -0.24 22.48 34.63
C TYR A 474 -0.83 22.02 33.29
N MET A 475 -0.40 22.59 32.17
CA MET A 475 -0.78 22.10 30.84
C MET A 475 0.01 20.85 30.48
N LYS A 476 1.31 20.79 30.83
CA LYS A 476 2.12 19.57 30.64
C LYS A 476 1.50 18.41 31.42
N ASP A 477 1.13 18.63 32.67
CA ASP A 477 0.46 17.61 33.50
C ASP A 477 -0.87 17.14 32.86
N LEU A 478 -1.65 18.08 32.31
CA LEU A 478 -2.91 17.74 31.62
C LEU A 478 -2.67 16.87 30.37
N TYR A 479 -1.72 17.24 29.51
CA TYR A 479 -1.41 16.48 28.31
C TYR A 479 -0.84 15.10 28.64
N GLN A 480 0.03 15.01 29.64
CA GLN A 480 0.58 13.71 30.08
C GLN A 480 -0.51 12.82 30.65
N ALA A 481 -1.37 13.34 31.54
CA ALA A 481 -2.48 12.57 32.10
C ALA A 481 -3.45 12.07 31.01
N ASN A 482 -3.68 12.87 29.94
CA ASN A 482 -4.49 12.45 28.81
C ASN A 482 -3.83 11.29 28.04
N VAL A 483 -2.53 11.40 27.73
CA VAL A 483 -1.77 10.34 27.05
C VAL A 483 -1.73 9.06 27.88
N ASP A 484 -1.51 9.17 29.20
CA ASP A 484 -1.50 8.02 30.10
C ASP A 484 -2.86 7.33 30.16
N GLY A 485 -3.96 8.11 30.25
CA GLY A 485 -5.31 7.57 30.25
C GLY A 485 -5.67 6.86 28.93
N ILE A 486 -5.26 7.40 27.78
CA ILE A 486 -5.44 6.74 26.49
C ILE A 486 -4.62 5.44 26.43
N TYR A 487 -3.39 5.45 26.95
CA TYR A 487 -2.55 4.25 26.97
C TYR A 487 -3.13 3.15 27.86
N GLU A 488 -3.58 3.49 29.08
CA GLU A 488 -4.28 2.55 29.97
C GLU A 488 -5.52 1.96 29.29
N ASN A 489 -6.30 2.79 28.59
CA ASN A 489 -7.45 2.31 27.82
C ASN A 489 -7.02 1.37 26.70
N PHE A 490 -5.97 1.69 25.94
CA PHE A 490 -5.48 0.83 24.86
C PHE A 490 -5.04 -0.55 25.39
N VAL A 491 -4.25 -0.58 26.45
CA VAL A 491 -3.83 -1.83 27.10
C VAL A 491 -5.05 -2.62 27.58
N SER A 492 -6.04 -1.94 28.18
CA SER A 492 -7.27 -2.57 28.67
C SER A 492 -8.13 -3.14 27.53
N VAL A 493 -8.25 -2.42 26.40
CA VAL A 493 -8.98 -2.89 25.21
C VAL A 493 -8.33 -4.15 24.65
N VAL A 494 -6.99 -4.17 24.56
CA VAL A 494 -6.26 -5.39 24.12
C VAL A 494 -6.46 -6.52 25.11
N ALA A 495 -6.27 -6.28 26.41
CA ALA A 495 -6.41 -7.29 27.46
C ALA A 495 -7.80 -7.95 27.44
N ASN A 496 -8.85 -7.13 27.42
CA ASN A 496 -10.24 -7.60 27.45
C ASN A 496 -10.63 -8.37 26.17
N ASN A 497 -10.20 -7.89 25.01
CA ASN A 497 -10.61 -8.46 23.73
C ASN A 497 -9.76 -9.68 23.31
N ARG A 498 -8.54 -9.81 23.87
CA ARG A 498 -7.63 -10.93 23.63
C ARG A 498 -7.61 -11.97 24.76
N ASP A 499 -8.45 -11.81 25.77
CA ASP A 499 -8.49 -12.67 26.98
C ASP A 499 -7.12 -12.80 27.65
N MET A 500 -6.42 -11.66 27.79
CA MET A 500 -5.08 -11.57 28.38
C MET A 500 -5.13 -10.81 29.70
N GLU A 501 -4.24 -11.15 30.63
CA GLU A 501 -4.06 -10.34 31.84
C GLU A 501 -3.46 -8.96 31.47
N TYR A 502 -3.96 -7.90 32.10
CA TYR A 502 -3.49 -6.52 31.85
C TYR A 502 -1.97 -6.38 31.98
N GLU A 503 -1.38 -7.00 32.99
CA GLU A 503 0.06 -6.99 33.24
C GLU A 503 0.88 -7.73 32.18
N ASP A 504 0.30 -8.73 31.52
CA ASP A 504 0.96 -9.44 30.43
C ASP A 504 0.92 -8.60 29.14
N VAL A 505 -0.16 -7.89 28.88
CA VAL A 505 -0.23 -6.93 27.77
C VAL A 505 0.79 -5.80 27.97
N LEU A 506 0.96 -5.28 29.19
CA LEU A 506 1.98 -4.26 29.47
C LEU A 506 3.40 -4.70 29.10
N LYS A 507 3.76 -5.97 29.28
CA LYS A 507 5.10 -6.50 28.93
C LYS A 507 5.38 -6.48 27.43
N ILE A 508 4.36 -6.58 26.59
CA ILE A 508 4.46 -6.65 25.14
C ILE A 508 4.02 -5.35 24.43
N ALA A 509 3.46 -4.41 25.20
CA ALA A 509 3.04 -3.09 24.75
C ALA A 509 4.22 -2.09 24.73
N GLY A 510 4.00 -0.89 25.25
CA GLY A 510 5.03 0.15 25.36
C GLY A 510 5.48 0.74 24.03
N GLY A 511 4.69 0.57 22.96
CA GLY A 511 5.03 1.06 21.63
C GLY A 511 5.96 0.14 20.83
N ARG A 512 6.27 -1.07 21.36
CA ARG A 512 7.14 -2.04 20.68
C ARG A 512 6.44 -2.66 19.48
N ILE A 513 7.19 -2.79 18.37
CA ILE A 513 6.72 -3.48 17.16
C ILE A 513 7.14 -4.95 17.20
N TRP A 514 6.34 -5.79 16.54
CA TRP A 514 6.54 -7.22 16.43
C TRP A 514 6.32 -7.70 14.99
N ALA A 515 7.01 -8.74 14.57
CA ALA A 515 6.66 -9.49 13.37
C ALA A 515 5.41 -10.36 13.65
N GLY A 516 4.67 -10.71 12.62
CA GLY A 516 3.41 -11.44 12.75
C GLY A 516 3.55 -12.79 13.43
N ASP A 517 4.62 -13.55 13.11
CA ASP A 517 4.94 -14.82 13.78
C ASP A 517 5.17 -14.62 15.29
N LYS A 518 5.95 -13.59 15.64
CA LYS A 518 6.18 -13.25 17.06
C LYS A 518 4.91 -12.75 17.75
N ALA A 519 4.09 -12.00 17.05
CA ALA A 519 2.80 -11.52 17.58
C ALA A 519 1.83 -12.70 17.85
N GLN A 520 1.89 -13.77 17.06
CA GLN A 520 1.16 -14.99 17.33
C GLN A 520 1.65 -15.68 18.62
N GLU A 521 2.95 -15.83 18.79
CA GLU A 521 3.52 -16.38 20.03
C GLU A 521 3.12 -15.57 21.29
N LEU A 522 2.93 -14.26 21.10
CA LEU A 522 2.54 -13.33 22.18
C LEU A 522 1.02 -13.23 22.41
N GLY A 523 0.20 -13.92 21.60
CA GLY A 523 -1.25 -13.91 21.72
C GLY A 523 -1.95 -12.69 21.12
N LEU A 524 -1.22 -11.81 20.41
CA LEU A 524 -1.81 -10.67 19.70
C LEU A 524 -2.44 -11.07 18.36
N VAL A 525 -2.00 -12.18 17.78
CA VAL A 525 -2.49 -12.77 16.53
C VAL A 525 -2.90 -14.22 16.82
N ASP A 526 -4.01 -14.68 16.23
CA ASP A 526 -4.52 -16.03 16.44
C ASP A 526 -3.90 -17.04 15.48
N LYS A 527 -3.78 -16.66 14.20
CA LYS A 527 -3.32 -17.53 13.13
C LYS A 527 -2.41 -16.79 12.16
N LEU A 528 -1.51 -17.56 11.54
CA LEU A 528 -0.72 -17.06 10.41
C LEU A 528 -1.37 -17.51 9.10
N GLY A 529 -1.40 -16.62 8.12
CA GLY A 529 -1.93 -16.89 6.78
C GLY A 529 -2.22 -15.62 6.00
N THR A 530 -2.44 -15.81 4.71
CA THR A 530 -2.78 -14.78 3.73
C THR A 530 -4.26 -14.38 3.81
N LEU A 531 -4.66 -13.35 3.08
CA LEU A 531 -6.09 -13.01 2.94
C LEU A 531 -6.91 -14.18 2.36
N ASN A 532 -6.34 -14.92 1.40
CA ASN A 532 -7.01 -16.08 0.79
C ASN A 532 -7.23 -17.20 1.81
N ASP A 533 -6.26 -17.44 2.70
CA ASP A 533 -6.42 -18.41 3.80
C ASP A 533 -7.55 -18.00 4.75
N VAL A 534 -7.66 -16.71 5.07
CA VAL A 534 -8.77 -16.18 5.88
C VAL A 534 -10.11 -16.39 5.19
N ILE A 535 -10.19 -16.10 3.89
CA ILE A 535 -11.42 -16.29 3.11
C ILE A 535 -11.85 -17.76 3.10
N ALA A 536 -10.92 -18.67 2.81
CA ALA A 536 -11.17 -20.12 2.79
C ALA A 536 -11.62 -20.62 4.17
N HIS A 537 -10.90 -20.22 5.23
CA HIS A 537 -11.25 -20.55 6.61
C HIS A 537 -12.63 -20.04 7.02
N VAL A 538 -12.97 -18.83 6.65
CA VAL A 538 -14.28 -18.21 6.93
C VAL A 538 -15.39 -18.96 6.19
N ALA A 539 -15.19 -19.30 4.92
CA ALA A 539 -16.15 -20.05 4.14
C ALA A 539 -16.43 -21.43 4.76
N GLU A 540 -15.38 -22.17 5.14
CA GLU A 540 -15.49 -23.46 5.81
C GLU A 540 -16.19 -23.33 7.17
N THR A 541 -15.74 -22.40 8.03
CA THR A 541 -16.25 -22.21 9.39
C THR A 541 -17.74 -21.85 9.40
N HIS A 542 -18.21 -21.11 8.40
CA HIS A 542 -19.59 -20.67 8.28
C HIS A 542 -20.43 -21.52 7.32
N ALA A 543 -19.89 -22.65 6.81
CA ALA A 543 -20.53 -23.57 5.85
C ALA A 543 -21.12 -22.83 4.64
N LEU A 544 -20.30 -21.92 4.05
CA LEU A 544 -20.67 -21.18 2.85
C LEU A 544 -20.18 -21.97 1.63
N ASP A 545 -21.03 -22.84 1.08
CA ASP A 545 -20.69 -23.67 -0.08
C ASP A 545 -20.71 -22.86 -1.39
N ASN A 546 -21.57 -21.84 -1.47
CA ASN A 546 -21.67 -20.93 -2.60
C ASN A 546 -21.75 -19.49 -2.10
N TYR A 547 -20.72 -18.72 -2.36
CA TYR A 547 -20.60 -17.34 -1.88
C TYR A 547 -19.88 -16.47 -2.89
N LYS A 548 -20.06 -15.16 -2.75
CA LYS A 548 -19.26 -14.15 -3.44
C LYS A 548 -18.51 -13.28 -2.47
N ILE A 549 -17.39 -12.76 -2.94
CA ILE A 549 -16.60 -11.76 -2.22
C ILE A 549 -17.03 -10.38 -2.69
N LYS A 550 -17.36 -9.51 -1.74
CA LYS A 550 -17.72 -8.13 -2.03
C LYS A 550 -16.84 -7.16 -1.28
N TYR A 551 -16.06 -6.42 -2.05
CA TYR A 551 -15.27 -5.30 -1.53
C TYR A 551 -16.16 -4.07 -1.43
N TYR A 552 -16.38 -3.59 -0.21
CA TYR A 552 -17.16 -2.38 0.02
C TYR A 552 -16.31 -1.16 -0.24
N LYS A 553 -16.73 -0.33 -1.18
CA LYS A 553 -16.11 0.95 -1.54
C LYS A 553 -16.99 2.08 -1.05
N ARG A 554 -16.40 3.28 -0.84
CA ARG A 554 -17.21 4.49 -0.62
C ARG A 554 -18.00 4.83 -1.88
N ASP A 555 -19.10 5.56 -1.72
CA ASP A 555 -19.80 6.09 -2.88
C ASP A 555 -18.96 7.20 -3.51
N LEU A 556 -18.79 7.14 -4.82
CA LEU A 556 -18.09 8.19 -5.55
C LEU A 556 -19.02 9.40 -5.71
N GLU A 557 -18.47 10.59 -5.53
CA GLU A 557 -19.17 11.82 -5.88
C GLU A 557 -19.46 11.86 -7.40
N PRO A 558 -20.56 12.50 -7.84
CA PRO A 558 -20.96 12.47 -9.26
C PRO A 558 -19.87 12.90 -10.24
N TRP A 559 -18.97 13.79 -9.84
CA TRP A 559 -17.84 14.22 -10.65
C TRP A 559 -16.69 13.18 -10.67
N GLU A 560 -16.51 12.40 -9.61
CA GLU A 560 -15.55 11.27 -9.57
C GLU A 560 -16.02 10.14 -10.52
N VAL A 561 -17.31 9.83 -10.52
CA VAL A 561 -17.93 8.90 -11.47
C VAL A 561 -17.68 9.35 -12.91
N PHE A 562 -17.81 10.66 -13.18
CA PHE A 562 -17.54 11.22 -14.51
C PHE A 562 -16.08 10.98 -14.94
N PHE A 563 -15.10 11.18 -14.05
CA PHE A 563 -13.69 10.96 -14.35
C PHE A 563 -13.35 9.48 -14.51
N GLU A 564 -13.90 8.61 -13.70
CA GLU A 564 -13.75 7.14 -13.84
C GLU A 564 -14.26 6.67 -15.22
N ILE A 565 -15.44 7.11 -15.63
CA ILE A 565 -15.99 6.80 -16.95
C ILE A 565 -15.08 7.36 -18.05
N SER A 566 -14.52 8.56 -17.89
CA SER A 566 -13.65 9.18 -18.90
C SER A 566 -12.31 8.45 -19.10
N LYS A 567 -11.76 7.83 -18.06
CA LYS A 567 -10.56 6.98 -18.15
C LYS A 567 -10.84 5.70 -18.95
N ASN A 568 -11.96 5.06 -18.67
CA ASN A 568 -12.34 3.79 -19.34
C ASN A 568 -12.70 3.96 -20.83
N VAL A 569 -13.03 5.17 -21.28
CA VAL A 569 -13.43 5.45 -22.69
C VAL A 569 -12.26 5.95 -23.54
N ASN A 570 -11.03 6.00 -23.02
CA ASN A 570 -9.82 6.42 -23.74
C ASN A 570 -9.97 7.78 -24.46
N ILE A 571 -10.72 8.71 -23.85
CA ILE A 571 -10.90 10.08 -24.39
C ILE A 571 -9.60 10.84 -24.12
N LYS A 572 -8.74 10.95 -25.15
CA LYS A 572 -7.62 11.90 -25.13
C LYS A 572 -8.20 13.31 -25.05
N LEU A 573 -8.12 13.93 -23.88
CA LEU A 573 -8.48 15.34 -23.73
C LEU A 573 -7.54 16.17 -24.60
N PRO A 574 -8.04 17.23 -25.29
CA PRO A 574 -7.28 17.99 -26.29
C PRO A 574 -6.10 18.81 -25.73
N PHE A 575 -5.76 18.62 -24.44
CA PHE A 575 -4.65 19.30 -23.76
C PHE A 575 -3.48 18.37 -23.39
N SER A 576 -3.55 17.08 -23.68
CA SER A 576 -2.41 16.17 -23.51
C SER A 576 -1.47 16.29 -24.71
N SER A 577 -0.50 17.20 -24.62
CA SER A 577 0.62 17.20 -25.57
C SER A 577 1.58 16.09 -25.17
N SER A 578 1.51 14.95 -25.83
CA SER A 578 2.57 13.95 -25.83
C SER A 578 3.86 14.60 -26.38
N ARG A 579 4.77 15.00 -25.51
CA ARG A 579 6.18 15.12 -25.90
C ARG A 579 6.81 13.73 -25.75
N GLN A 580 6.86 13.04 -26.87
CA GLN A 580 7.90 12.03 -27.08
C GLN A 580 9.25 12.75 -27.09
N LEU A 581 10.11 12.41 -26.16
CA LEU A 581 11.56 12.52 -26.27
C LEU A 581 12.15 11.23 -25.72
#